data_9591ca8e74c92a2178c3b7b83fadaab5
#
_entry.id   9591ca8e74c92a2178c3b7b83fadaab5
#
_cell.length_a   1.000
_cell.length_b   1.000
_cell.length_c   1.000
_cell.angle_alpha   90.00
_cell.angle_beta   90.00
_cell.angle_gamma   90.00
#
_symmetry.space_group_name_H-M   'P 1'
#
loop_
_entity.id
_entity.type
_entity.pdbx_description
1 polymer ?
#
loop_
_entity_poly.entity_id
_entity_poly.type
_entity_poly.pdbx_seq_one_letter_code
_entity_poly.pdbx_strand_id
1 'polypeptide(L)'
;MKNKLIFAFVFAFTGMVSAQQVPQSYLYGYNLFLINPALSGTNNCTEISMSHHNQWVKLEGAPITNHLTVSTRLGNHWGVGGQFMLDKIGMLQQVSALGNVSYGFYFGKQSLRLGLSVGYNNYRVNPSNAVAFDLLDPIVNGGNQSAGAISSDIGIAYKVEGFYVFGSVKQLLKTYSNFGYTNLPGYVQRAHYMMGAGYDIPLNNTWEMRPNVLLRSINNVMQADLNVDANYKSFVYFGAGFRSQVGLVARAGITVKEKFFFGYAYEAPLANIASYSSGSHEVMLKMTICRPERTKVVKTKMDTIIKTIERIDTVFITQTERFVDTIYVDKPLEPSKTPDNIGAVSKTILFEFDKSLVKKESFGELESIVNLLEMNPTYKLSLEGHTDAVGTEAYNVGLSKNRVNAVRDFLVMNGIAAERIIIKHHGEGKPVATNDNADGRKSNRRVDVLIIVP
;
A
#
# COMPACT_ATOMS: atom_id res chain seq x y z
N MET A 1 -5.22 -38.32 18.57
CA MET A 1 -4.00 -38.43 17.75
C MET A 1 -4.28 -37.80 16.40
N LYS A 2 -3.84 -36.55 16.16
CA LYS A 2 -4.01 -35.84 14.89
C LYS A 2 -2.66 -35.90 14.15
N ASN A 3 -2.62 -36.66 13.07
CA ASN A 3 -1.44 -36.81 12.22
C ASN A 3 -1.14 -35.48 11.52
N LYS A 4 0.02 -34.91 11.81
CA LYS A 4 0.61 -33.80 11.05
C LYS A 4 1.27 -34.42 9.82
N LEU A 5 0.66 -34.29 8.66
CA LEU A 5 1.31 -34.53 7.38
C LEU A 5 2.24 -33.35 7.07
N ILE A 6 3.51 -33.53 7.27
CA ILE A 6 4.56 -32.65 6.76
C ILE A 6 4.90 -33.16 5.35
N PHE A 7 4.43 -32.49 4.31
CA PHE A 7 4.89 -32.73 2.95
C PHE A 7 6.27 -32.09 2.77
N ALA A 8 7.32 -32.89 2.86
CA ALA A 8 8.64 -32.52 2.41
C ALA A 8 8.72 -32.74 0.90
N PHE A 9 8.58 -31.67 0.11
CA PHE A 9 8.85 -31.67 -1.33
C PHE A 9 10.37 -31.50 -1.52
N VAL A 10 11.08 -32.61 -1.67
CA VAL A 10 12.47 -32.64 -2.12
C VAL A 10 12.43 -32.71 -3.66
N PHE A 11 12.64 -31.57 -4.32
CA PHE A 11 12.89 -31.52 -5.76
C PHE A 11 14.38 -31.66 -6.02
N ALA A 12 14.83 -32.83 -6.51
CA ALA A 12 16.13 -33.00 -7.12
C ALA A 12 16.08 -32.42 -8.55
N PHE A 13 16.67 -31.24 -8.76
CA PHE A 13 16.82 -30.65 -10.08
C PHE A 13 18.23 -30.88 -10.62
N THR A 14 18.36 -31.71 -11.64
CA THR A 14 19.56 -31.73 -12.51
C THR A 14 19.35 -30.69 -13.63
N GLY A 15 19.98 -29.52 -13.51
CA GLY A 15 19.79 -28.42 -14.47
C GLY A 15 20.81 -28.46 -15.61
N MET A 16 20.34 -28.47 -16.85
CA MET A 16 21.14 -28.00 -17.97
C MET A 16 21.19 -26.45 -17.94
N VAL A 17 22.37 -25.88 -17.98
CA VAL A 17 22.55 -24.42 -17.96
C VAL A 17 22.19 -23.86 -19.32
N SER A 18 21.09 -23.17 -19.42
CA SER A 18 20.70 -22.37 -20.59
C SER A 18 20.70 -20.90 -20.19
N ALA A 19 21.68 -20.16 -20.71
CA ALA A 19 22.10 -18.86 -20.19
C ALA A 19 21.42 -17.67 -20.90
N GLN A 20 20.10 -17.53 -20.82
CA GLN A 20 19.44 -16.28 -21.19
C GLN A 20 18.34 -15.97 -20.19
N GLN A 21 18.61 -15.08 -19.25
CA GLN A 21 17.64 -14.66 -18.22
C GLN A 21 17.34 -13.17 -18.37
N VAL A 22 16.08 -12.78 -18.17
CA VAL A 22 15.74 -11.39 -17.87
C VAL A 22 16.48 -11.01 -16.58
N PRO A 23 17.16 -9.85 -16.55
CA PRO A 23 17.87 -9.40 -15.36
C PRO A 23 17.01 -9.45 -14.11
N GLN A 24 17.56 -9.96 -13.02
CA GLN A 24 16.86 -10.25 -11.80
C GLN A 24 17.24 -9.22 -10.73
N SER A 25 16.26 -8.74 -9.98
CA SER A 25 16.47 -7.92 -8.78
C SER A 25 16.36 -8.78 -7.52
N TYR A 26 17.12 -8.48 -6.48
CA TYR A 26 16.96 -9.03 -5.14
C TYR A 26 16.00 -8.18 -4.28
N LEU A 27 15.84 -6.91 -4.66
CA LEU A 27 14.95 -5.94 -4.01
C LEU A 27 13.56 -5.87 -4.66
N TYR A 28 13.20 -6.84 -5.52
CA TYR A 28 11.91 -6.85 -6.22
C TYR A 28 10.70 -6.78 -5.27
N GLY A 29 10.80 -7.31 -4.05
CA GLY A 29 9.74 -7.24 -3.03
C GLY A 29 9.35 -5.80 -2.64
N TYR A 30 10.26 -4.84 -2.84
CA TYR A 30 10.01 -3.41 -2.61
C TYR A 30 9.54 -2.67 -3.86
N ASN A 31 9.60 -3.33 -5.04
CA ASN A 31 9.08 -2.82 -6.31
C ASN A 31 8.56 -3.98 -7.17
N LEU A 32 7.41 -4.52 -6.82
CA LEU A 32 6.79 -5.65 -7.52
C LEU A 32 6.38 -5.32 -8.98
N PHE A 33 6.27 -4.03 -9.33
CA PHE A 33 6.03 -3.60 -10.70
C PHE A 33 7.14 -4.03 -11.66
N LEU A 34 8.39 -4.19 -11.19
CA LEU A 34 9.49 -4.75 -11.99
C LEU A 34 9.18 -6.13 -12.57
N ILE A 35 8.43 -6.95 -11.85
CA ILE A 35 8.19 -8.35 -12.20
C ILE A 35 6.77 -8.62 -12.70
N ASN A 36 5.81 -7.74 -12.42
CA ASN A 36 4.42 -7.93 -12.82
C ASN A 36 3.74 -6.62 -13.24
N PRO A 37 3.32 -6.47 -14.50
CA PRO A 37 2.67 -5.26 -15.01
C PRO A 37 1.32 -4.96 -14.34
N ALA A 38 0.63 -5.95 -13.76
CA ALA A 38 -0.63 -5.73 -13.04
C ALA A 38 -0.45 -4.91 -11.75
N LEU A 39 0.79 -4.81 -11.24
CA LEU A 39 1.11 -4.15 -9.99
C LEU A 39 1.52 -2.67 -10.13
N SER A 40 1.43 -2.10 -11.34
CA SER A 40 1.53 -0.65 -11.51
C SER A 40 0.33 0.07 -10.88
N GLY A 41 0.57 1.19 -10.21
CA GLY A 41 -0.46 2.02 -9.61
C GLY A 41 -1.30 1.30 -8.55
N THR A 42 -0.74 0.32 -7.83
CA THR A 42 -1.42 -0.35 -6.71
C THR A 42 -1.67 0.58 -5.54
N ASN A 43 -0.78 1.55 -5.33
CA ASN A 43 -0.89 2.57 -4.29
C ASN A 43 -1.52 3.86 -4.86
N ASN A 44 -2.13 4.69 -4.02
CA ASN A 44 -2.65 6.01 -4.42
C ASN A 44 -1.54 7.04 -4.68
N CYS A 45 -0.31 6.58 -4.78
CA CYS A 45 0.89 7.39 -4.89
C CYS A 45 1.55 7.20 -6.25
N THR A 46 2.34 8.17 -6.68
CA THR A 46 3.32 7.99 -7.76
C THR A 46 4.60 7.44 -7.14
N GLU A 47 5.05 6.30 -7.62
CA GLU A 47 6.31 5.68 -7.21
C GLU A 47 7.33 5.79 -8.34
N ILE A 48 8.51 6.33 -8.01
CA ILE A 48 9.68 6.39 -8.89
C ILE A 48 10.75 5.56 -8.21
N SER A 49 11.26 4.53 -8.88
CA SER A 49 12.28 3.66 -8.32
C SER A 49 13.43 3.49 -9.29
N MET A 50 14.64 3.60 -8.77
CA MET A 50 15.90 3.35 -9.48
C MET A 50 16.67 2.28 -8.75
N SER A 51 17.19 1.28 -9.45
CA SER A 51 18.10 0.29 -8.88
C SER A 51 19.34 0.08 -9.74
N HIS A 52 20.43 -0.20 -9.06
CA HIS A 52 21.72 -0.61 -9.63
C HIS A 52 22.11 -1.97 -9.05
N HIS A 53 22.28 -2.95 -9.92
CA HIS A 53 22.60 -4.31 -9.56
C HIS A 53 23.91 -4.72 -10.24
N ASN A 54 24.94 -5.00 -9.44
CA ASN A 54 26.24 -5.50 -9.87
C ASN A 54 26.35 -6.96 -9.43
N GLN A 55 26.23 -7.88 -10.38
CA GLN A 55 26.31 -9.32 -10.10
C GLN A 55 27.76 -9.81 -10.13
N TRP A 56 28.06 -10.84 -9.35
CA TRP A 56 29.32 -11.60 -9.36
C TRP A 56 30.56 -10.72 -9.39
N VAL A 57 30.66 -9.81 -8.47
CA VAL A 57 31.77 -8.84 -8.36
C VAL A 57 33.11 -9.58 -8.37
N LYS A 58 34.10 -9.04 -9.06
CA LYS A 58 35.43 -9.57 -9.42
C LYS A 58 35.45 -10.49 -10.66
N LEU A 59 34.31 -10.92 -11.18
CA LEU A 59 34.27 -11.68 -12.42
C LEU A 59 34.25 -10.69 -13.60
N GLU A 60 35.22 -10.78 -14.50
CA GLU A 60 35.28 -9.93 -15.68
C GLU A 60 34.09 -10.20 -16.62
N GLY A 61 33.45 -9.12 -17.09
CA GLY A 61 32.25 -9.23 -17.92
C GLY A 61 30.98 -9.62 -17.18
N ALA A 62 31.00 -9.63 -15.85
CA ALA A 62 29.82 -9.93 -15.04
C ALA A 62 28.65 -8.95 -15.30
N PRO A 63 27.41 -9.38 -15.10
CA PRO A 63 26.22 -8.55 -15.38
C PRO A 63 26.15 -7.30 -14.51
N ILE A 64 25.84 -6.15 -15.15
CA ILE A 64 25.52 -4.89 -14.47
C ILE A 64 24.18 -4.41 -15.01
N THR A 65 23.19 -4.36 -14.15
CA THR A 65 21.81 -3.97 -14.51
C THR A 65 21.39 -2.70 -13.81
N ASN A 66 20.83 -1.76 -14.56
CA ASN A 66 20.18 -0.56 -14.04
C ASN A 66 18.71 -0.57 -14.42
N HIS A 67 17.83 -0.35 -13.47
CA HIS A 67 16.40 -0.20 -13.68
C HIS A 67 15.95 1.20 -13.25
N LEU A 68 15.05 1.77 -14.04
CA LEU A 68 14.24 2.93 -13.66
C LEU A 68 12.77 2.56 -13.89
N THR A 69 11.94 2.73 -12.89
CA THR A 69 10.50 2.54 -13.01
C THR A 69 9.75 3.75 -12.50
N VAL A 70 8.65 4.07 -13.16
CA VAL A 70 7.67 5.06 -12.69
C VAL A 70 6.31 4.42 -12.78
N SER A 71 5.54 4.46 -11.72
CA SER A 71 4.16 3.99 -11.72
C SER A 71 3.26 4.93 -10.93
N THR A 72 2.02 5.10 -11.38
CA THR A 72 1.02 5.94 -10.71
C THR A 72 -0.38 5.40 -10.93
N ARG A 73 -1.28 5.71 -10.00
CA ARG A 73 -2.70 5.41 -10.14
C ARG A 73 -3.42 6.57 -10.83
N LEU A 74 -4.27 6.25 -11.80
CA LEU A 74 -5.19 7.19 -12.45
C LEU A 74 -6.63 6.84 -12.08
N GLY A 75 -7.30 7.72 -11.36
CA GLY A 75 -8.63 7.45 -10.82
C GLY A 75 -8.63 6.28 -9.83
N ASN A 76 -9.73 5.52 -9.81
CA ASN A 76 -9.91 4.45 -8.82
C ASN A 76 -9.43 3.07 -9.30
N HIS A 77 -9.37 2.84 -10.61
CA HIS A 77 -9.17 1.51 -11.20
C HIS A 77 -7.89 1.39 -12.03
N TRP A 78 -7.50 2.45 -12.73
CA TRP A 78 -6.38 2.42 -13.66
C TRP A 78 -5.04 2.62 -12.96
N GLY A 79 -4.04 1.87 -13.38
CA GLY A 79 -2.64 2.13 -13.11
C GLY A 79 -1.90 2.34 -14.43
N VAL A 80 -0.97 3.27 -14.46
CA VAL A 80 -0.07 3.48 -15.59
C VAL A 80 1.35 3.50 -15.10
N GLY A 81 2.30 3.16 -15.97
CA GLY A 81 3.70 3.17 -15.61
C GLY A 81 4.63 3.06 -16.80
N GLY A 82 5.91 3.18 -16.51
CA GLY A 82 6.99 2.96 -17.45
C GLY A 82 8.15 2.24 -16.78
N GLN A 83 8.85 1.43 -17.54
CA GLN A 83 10.07 0.75 -17.13
C GLN A 83 11.16 1.05 -18.16
N PHE A 84 12.31 1.44 -17.67
CA PHE A 84 13.53 1.56 -18.45
C PHE A 84 14.61 0.68 -17.82
N MET A 85 15.34 -0.06 -18.63
CA MET A 85 16.39 -0.96 -18.18
C MET A 85 17.61 -0.82 -19.09
N LEU A 86 18.77 -0.80 -18.46
CA LEU A 86 20.06 -0.92 -19.11
C LEU A 86 20.79 -2.11 -18.48
N ASP A 87 21.07 -3.12 -19.28
CA ASP A 87 21.77 -4.32 -18.85
C ASP A 87 23.01 -4.54 -19.70
N LYS A 88 24.11 -4.89 -19.06
CA LYS A 88 25.38 -5.17 -19.73
C LYS A 88 25.96 -6.48 -19.21
N ILE A 89 26.21 -7.42 -20.13
CA ILE A 89 26.78 -8.74 -19.83
C ILE A 89 27.91 -9.00 -20.83
N GLY A 90 29.15 -8.91 -20.40
CA GLY A 90 30.29 -9.03 -21.29
C GLY A 90 30.22 -8.00 -22.43
N MET A 91 30.15 -8.49 -23.67
CA MET A 91 30.06 -7.67 -24.87
C MET A 91 28.61 -7.30 -25.24
N LEU A 92 27.61 -7.97 -24.63
CA LEU A 92 26.20 -7.73 -24.90
C LEU A 92 25.69 -6.61 -24.02
N GLN A 93 25.01 -5.65 -24.61
CA GLN A 93 24.26 -4.60 -23.93
C GLN A 93 22.80 -4.66 -24.38
N GLN A 94 21.89 -4.65 -23.43
CA GLN A 94 20.45 -4.55 -23.67
C GLN A 94 19.93 -3.22 -23.12
N VAL A 95 19.17 -2.50 -23.94
CA VAL A 95 18.39 -1.33 -23.54
C VAL A 95 16.92 -1.66 -23.74
N SER A 96 16.11 -1.52 -22.71
CA SER A 96 14.67 -1.81 -22.74
C SER A 96 13.89 -0.59 -22.30
N ALA A 97 12.79 -0.28 -23.01
CA ALA A 97 11.82 0.74 -22.62
C ALA A 97 10.40 0.18 -22.83
N LEU A 98 9.63 0.10 -21.77
CA LEU A 98 8.26 -0.44 -21.75
C LEU A 98 7.29 0.59 -21.15
N GLY A 99 6.18 0.83 -21.83
CA GLY A 99 5.00 1.50 -21.31
C GLY A 99 4.03 0.48 -20.73
N ASN A 100 3.33 0.82 -19.65
CA ASN A 100 2.45 -0.08 -18.94
C ASN A 100 1.08 0.55 -18.67
N VAL A 101 0.05 -0.31 -18.72
CA VAL A 101 -1.30 -0.02 -18.23
C VAL A 101 -1.80 -1.20 -17.41
N SER A 102 -2.50 -0.92 -16.31
CA SER A 102 -3.17 -1.93 -15.49
C SER A 102 -4.57 -1.48 -15.11
N TYR A 103 -5.44 -2.45 -14.83
CA TYR A 103 -6.81 -2.21 -14.39
C TYR A 103 -7.12 -3.06 -13.15
N GLY A 104 -7.72 -2.46 -12.12
CA GLY A 104 -8.07 -3.09 -10.87
C GLY A 104 -9.58 -3.19 -10.68
N PHE A 105 -10.05 -4.40 -10.38
CA PHE A 105 -11.40 -4.70 -9.90
C PHE A 105 -11.34 -4.82 -8.38
N TYR A 106 -12.26 -4.16 -7.67
CA TYR A 106 -12.29 -4.13 -6.20
C TYR A 106 -13.62 -4.66 -5.69
N PHE A 107 -13.58 -5.66 -4.80
CA PHE A 107 -14.73 -6.35 -4.23
C PHE A 107 -14.59 -6.37 -2.69
N GLY A 108 -15.02 -5.31 -2.03
CA GLY A 108 -14.81 -5.14 -0.60
C GLY A 108 -13.32 -5.12 -0.24
N LYS A 109 -12.84 -6.13 0.51
CA LYS A 109 -11.41 -6.25 0.89
C LYS A 109 -10.55 -6.99 -0.15
N GLN A 110 -11.13 -7.37 -1.27
CA GLN A 110 -10.46 -8.13 -2.33
C GLN A 110 -10.16 -7.23 -3.53
N SER A 111 -9.08 -7.52 -4.21
CA SER A 111 -8.75 -6.86 -5.48
C SER A 111 -8.17 -7.86 -6.47
N LEU A 112 -8.64 -7.78 -7.71
CA LEU A 112 -8.08 -8.47 -8.85
C LEU A 112 -7.54 -7.41 -9.82
N ARG A 113 -6.31 -7.55 -10.26
CA ARG A 113 -5.69 -6.61 -11.19
C ARG A 113 -5.16 -7.33 -12.41
N LEU A 114 -5.32 -6.72 -13.57
CA LEU A 114 -4.76 -7.15 -14.83
C LEU A 114 -3.80 -6.08 -15.33
N GLY A 115 -2.73 -6.48 -16.01
CA GLY A 115 -1.75 -5.54 -16.52
C GLY A 115 -1.15 -5.98 -17.84
N LEU A 116 -0.81 -4.98 -18.66
CA LEU A 116 -0.14 -5.13 -19.94
C LEU A 116 1.01 -4.12 -20.04
N SER A 117 2.16 -4.57 -20.48
CA SER A 117 3.25 -3.70 -20.89
C SER A 117 3.58 -3.96 -22.35
N VAL A 118 3.92 -2.89 -23.07
CA VAL A 118 4.40 -2.96 -24.45
C VAL A 118 5.56 -1.99 -24.61
N GLY A 119 6.55 -2.38 -25.37
CA GLY A 119 7.72 -1.55 -25.62
C GLY A 119 8.73 -2.18 -26.56
N TYR A 120 9.97 -1.76 -26.39
CA TYR A 120 11.04 -2.10 -27.30
C TYR A 120 12.32 -2.45 -26.55
N ASN A 121 12.97 -3.55 -26.98
CA ASN A 121 14.29 -3.97 -26.55
C ASN A 121 15.27 -3.75 -27.68
N ASN A 122 16.39 -3.09 -27.38
CA ASN A 122 17.52 -2.97 -28.29
C ASN A 122 18.70 -3.74 -27.72
N TYR A 123 19.22 -4.66 -28.49
CA TYR A 123 20.41 -5.47 -28.18
C TYR A 123 21.58 -4.96 -28.96
N ARG A 124 22.71 -4.72 -28.30
CA ARG A 124 23.96 -4.27 -28.93
C ARG A 124 25.08 -5.20 -28.55
N VAL A 125 25.89 -5.58 -29.53
CA VAL A 125 27.15 -6.31 -29.33
C VAL A 125 28.29 -5.37 -29.65
N ASN A 126 29.18 -5.18 -28.66
CA ASN A 126 30.39 -4.39 -28.82
C ASN A 126 31.61 -5.30 -28.70
N PRO A 127 32.23 -5.72 -29.80
CA PRO A 127 33.35 -6.62 -29.81
C PRO A 127 34.73 -5.95 -29.61
N SER A 128 34.81 -4.65 -29.33
CA SER A 128 36.06 -3.88 -29.26
C SER A 128 37.12 -4.46 -28.32
N ASN A 129 36.69 -5.20 -27.29
CA ASN A 129 37.58 -5.86 -26.32
C ASN A 129 37.60 -7.39 -26.50
N ALA A 130 37.04 -7.91 -27.59
CA ALA A 130 37.01 -9.35 -27.81
C ALA A 130 38.38 -9.86 -28.21
N VAL A 131 38.78 -10.97 -27.63
CA VAL A 131 39.95 -11.73 -28.10
C VAL A 131 39.42 -12.84 -29.01
N ALA A 132 39.58 -12.68 -30.31
CA ALA A 132 39.13 -13.66 -31.29
C ALA A 132 40.17 -14.74 -31.48
N PHE A 133 39.72 -15.99 -31.49
CA PHE A 133 40.56 -17.11 -31.95
C PHE A 133 40.72 -17.08 -33.50
N ASP A 134 39.65 -16.71 -34.19
CA ASP A 134 39.67 -16.45 -35.66
C ASP A 134 39.58 -14.94 -35.87
N LEU A 135 40.63 -14.36 -36.45
CA LEU A 135 40.71 -12.93 -36.79
C LEU A 135 39.78 -12.54 -37.92
N LEU A 136 39.23 -13.51 -38.67
CA LEU A 136 38.24 -13.29 -39.73
C LEU A 136 36.80 -13.45 -39.24
N ASP A 137 36.56 -13.68 -37.91
CA ASP A 137 35.24 -13.80 -37.37
C ASP A 137 34.42 -12.53 -37.66
N PRO A 138 33.28 -12.66 -38.38
CA PRO A 138 32.46 -11.51 -38.79
C PRO A 138 31.90 -10.74 -37.57
N ILE A 139 31.70 -11.37 -36.44
CA ILE A 139 31.21 -10.71 -35.24
C ILE A 139 32.25 -9.75 -34.66
N VAL A 140 33.52 -10.14 -34.70
CA VAL A 140 34.63 -9.33 -34.20
C VAL A 140 34.97 -8.21 -35.18
N ASN A 141 35.05 -8.54 -36.48
CA ASN A 141 35.41 -7.59 -37.52
C ASN A 141 34.26 -6.69 -37.98
N GLY A 142 33.03 -7.05 -37.69
CA GLY A 142 31.84 -6.29 -38.06
C GLY A 142 31.58 -4.99 -37.28
N GLY A 143 32.42 -4.70 -36.28
CA GLY A 143 32.22 -3.54 -35.41
C GLY A 143 30.96 -3.64 -34.52
N ASN A 144 30.49 -2.50 -34.02
CA ASN A 144 29.30 -2.46 -33.18
C ASN A 144 28.04 -2.83 -33.96
N GLN A 145 27.33 -3.83 -33.50
CA GLN A 145 26.08 -4.30 -34.12
C GLN A 145 24.90 -4.08 -33.16
N SER A 146 23.75 -3.79 -33.71
CA SER A 146 22.53 -3.67 -32.90
C SER A 146 21.33 -4.27 -33.60
N ALA A 147 20.45 -4.85 -32.83
CA ALA A 147 19.18 -5.40 -33.28
C ALA A 147 18.08 -5.11 -32.28
N GLY A 148 16.89 -4.83 -32.78
CA GLY A 148 15.75 -4.49 -31.92
C GLY A 148 14.62 -5.49 -31.99
N ALA A 149 13.85 -5.54 -30.94
CA ALA A 149 12.69 -6.42 -30.79
C ALA A 149 11.56 -5.71 -30.05
N ILE A 150 10.33 -5.87 -30.54
CA ILE A 150 9.14 -5.51 -29.76
C ILE A 150 9.03 -6.46 -28.58
N SER A 151 8.76 -5.92 -27.40
CA SER A 151 8.54 -6.67 -26.17
C SER A 151 7.17 -6.38 -25.59
N SER A 152 6.54 -7.40 -25.04
CA SER A 152 5.28 -7.26 -24.33
C SER A 152 5.23 -8.17 -23.11
N ASP A 153 4.68 -7.64 -22.01
CA ASP A 153 4.49 -8.39 -20.77
C ASP A 153 3.01 -8.37 -20.41
N ILE A 154 2.50 -9.48 -19.85
CA ILE A 154 1.16 -9.54 -19.27
C ILE A 154 1.24 -9.97 -17.82
N GLY A 155 0.25 -9.58 -17.03
CA GLY A 155 0.21 -9.94 -15.61
C GLY A 155 -1.17 -9.93 -15.03
N ILE A 156 -1.32 -10.75 -13.99
CA ILE A 156 -2.50 -10.83 -13.14
C ILE A 156 -2.05 -10.80 -11.69
N ALA A 157 -2.80 -10.16 -10.82
CA ALA A 157 -2.55 -10.16 -9.39
C ALA A 157 -3.87 -10.16 -8.62
N TYR A 158 -3.94 -10.94 -7.56
CA TYR A 158 -5.06 -11.00 -6.64
C TYR A 158 -4.56 -10.74 -5.22
N LYS A 159 -5.28 -9.90 -4.49
CA LYS A 159 -5.01 -9.59 -3.08
C LYS A 159 -6.30 -9.64 -2.28
N VAL A 160 -6.23 -10.28 -1.11
CA VAL A 160 -7.30 -10.31 -0.11
C VAL A 160 -6.69 -10.11 1.27
N GLU A 161 -7.04 -9.03 1.95
CA GLU A 161 -6.43 -8.66 3.24
C GLU A 161 -4.90 -8.65 3.16
N GLY A 162 -4.20 -9.48 3.95
CA GLY A 162 -2.74 -9.62 3.91
C GLY A 162 -2.22 -10.57 2.83
N PHE A 163 -3.05 -11.48 2.30
CA PHE A 163 -2.64 -12.46 1.30
C PHE A 163 -2.60 -11.86 -0.10
N TYR A 164 -1.56 -12.17 -0.84
CA TYR A 164 -1.47 -11.83 -2.25
C TYR A 164 -0.86 -12.98 -3.07
N VAL A 165 -1.34 -13.10 -4.30
CA VAL A 165 -0.80 -14.02 -5.31
C VAL A 165 -0.78 -13.31 -6.65
N PHE A 166 0.23 -13.58 -7.46
CA PHE A 166 0.33 -12.99 -8.79
C PHE A 166 1.01 -13.93 -9.78
N GLY A 167 0.71 -13.70 -11.05
CA GLY A 167 1.38 -14.34 -12.17
C GLY A 167 1.70 -13.33 -13.25
N SER A 168 2.81 -13.51 -13.94
CA SER A 168 3.17 -12.69 -15.11
C SER A 168 3.95 -13.49 -16.13
N VAL A 169 3.83 -13.05 -17.38
CA VAL A 169 4.66 -13.52 -18.49
C VAL A 169 5.38 -12.31 -19.04
N LYS A 170 6.70 -12.29 -18.95
CA LYS A 170 7.53 -11.25 -19.55
C LYS A 170 8.05 -11.71 -20.90
N GLN A 171 8.25 -10.76 -21.81
CA GLN A 171 8.70 -11.04 -23.19
C GLN A 171 7.79 -12.09 -23.88
N LEU A 172 6.46 -11.89 -23.78
CA LEU A 172 5.46 -12.80 -24.32
C LEU A 172 5.65 -13.10 -25.81
N LEU A 173 6.07 -12.09 -26.59
CA LEU A 173 6.31 -12.23 -28.02
C LEU A 173 7.70 -12.82 -28.27
N LYS A 174 7.73 -14.00 -28.88
CA LYS A 174 8.99 -14.58 -29.37
C LYS A 174 9.47 -13.78 -30.57
N THR A 175 10.52 -13.02 -30.40
CA THR A 175 11.09 -12.18 -31.46
C THR A 175 12.54 -12.57 -31.74
N TYR A 176 12.89 -12.59 -32.99
CA TYR A 176 14.24 -12.86 -33.45
C TYR A 176 14.92 -11.53 -33.79
N SER A 177 16.07 -11.28 -33.19
CA SER A 177 16.88 -10.10 -33.45
C SER A 177 18.14 -10.53 -34.18
N ASN A 178 18.27 -10.16 -35.46
CA ASN A 178 19.42 -10.53 -36.30
C ASN A 178 20.47 -9.43 -36.25
N PHE A 179 21.70 -9.79 -35.92
CA PHE A 179 22.84 -8.89 -35.93
C PHE A 179 23.51 -8.91 -37.30
N GLY A 180 23.06 -8.05 -38.23
CA GLY A 180 23.74 -7.71 -39.45
C GLY A 180 24.15 -8.79 -40.46
N TYR A 181 24.26 -10.04 -40.03
CA TYR A 181 24.70 -11.16 -40.86
C TYR A 181 23.56 -12.17 -41.02
N THR A 182 23.17 -12.41 -42.26
CA THR A 182 21.98 -13.21 -42.61
C THR A 182 22.03 -14.68 -42.18
N ASN A 183 23.21 -15.21 -41.83
CA ASN A 183 23.42 -16.64 -41.53
C ASN A 183 23.79 -16.93 -40.07
N LEU A 184 23.88 -15.93 -39.18
CA LEU A 184 24.17 -16.16 -37.79
C LEU A 184 22.87 -16.24 -36.96
N PRO A 185 22.80 -17.14 -35.98
CA PRO A 185 21.68 -17.19 -35.07
C PRO A 185 21.58 -15.86 -34.31
N GLY A 186 20.56 -15.08 -34.60
CA GLY A 186 20.27 -13.85 -33.87
C GLY A 186 19.91 -14.11 -32.42
N TYR A 187 19.82 -13.07 -31.65
CA TYR A 187 19.27 -13.16 -30.28
C TYR A 187 17.76 -13.51 -30.35
N VAL A 188 17.35 -14.51 -29.61
CA VAL A 188 15.95 -14.95 -29.53
C VAL A 188 15.37 -14.54 -28.19
N GLN A 189 14.45 -13.57 -28.22
CA GLN A 189 13.67 -13.20 -27.04
C GLN A 189 12.71 -14.33 -26.69
N ARG A 190 12.73 -14.78 -25.44
CA ARG A 190 11.90 -15.90 -24.96
C ARG A 190 11.03 -15.49 -23.81
N ALA A 191 9.85 -16.08 -23.72
CA ALA A 191 8.92 -15.84 -22.63
C ALA A 191 9.47 -16.32 -21.28
N HIS A 192 9.34 -15.46 -20.27
CA HIS A 192 9.67 -15.76 -18.86
C HIS A 192 8.38 -15.79 -18.06
N TYR A 193 8.10 -16.92 -17.45
CA TYR A 193 6.94 -17.14 -16.61
C TYR A 193 7.34 -16.88 -15.17
N MET A 194 6.55 -16.07 -14.47
CA MET A 194 6.75 -15.73 -13.06
C MET A 194 5.45 -15.96 -12.30
N MET A 195 5.54 -16.57 -11.12
CA MET A 195 4.43 -16.76 -10.21
C MET A 195 4.91 -16.49 -8.80
N GLY A 196 4.21 -15.65 -8.06
CA GLY A 196 4.57 -15.33 -6.69
C GLY A 196 3.37 -15.30 -5.77
N ALA A 197 3.63 -15.57 -4.50
CA ALA A 197 2.66 -15.44 -3.43
C ALA A 197 3.34 -14.97 -2.14
N GLY A 198 2.58 -14.31 -1.29
CA GLY A 198 3.07 -13.86 0.01
C GLY A 198 1.93 -13.46 0.94
N TYR A 199 2.32 -13.16 2.16
CA TYR A 199 1.38 -12.75 3.20
C TYR A 199 1.97 -11.63 4.05
N ASP A 200 1.23 -10.53 4.21
CA ASP A 200 1.56 -9.44 5.10
C ASP A 200 1.03 -9.77 6.51
N ILE A 201 1.89 -10.14 7.45
CA ILE A 201 1.54 -10.57 8.83
C ILE A 201 1.84 -9.44 9.81
N PRO A 202 0.85 -8.69 10.30
CA PRO A 202 1.06 -7.74 11.39
C PRO A 202 1.31 -8.53 12.68
N LEU A 203 2.53 -8.48 13.21
CA LEU A 203 2.87 -9.13 14.48
C LEU A 203 2.39 -8.30 15.67
N ASN A 204 2.49 -6.98 15.55
CA ASN A 204 1.96 -6.00 16.51
C ASN A 204 1.90 -4.61 15.84
N ASN A 205 1.62 -3.55 16.58
CA ASN A 205 1.51 -2.18 16.05
C ASN A 205 2.82 -1.61 15.46
N THR A 206 3.94 -2.29 15.64
CA THR A 206 5.27 -1.80 15.22
C THR A 206 5.99 -2.73 14.27
N TRP A 207 5.70 -4.03 14.30
CA TRP A 207 6.34 -5.04 13.50
C TRP A 207 5.38 -5.72 12.54
N GLU A 208 5.80 -5.85 11.31
CA GLU A 208 5.16 -6.63 10.25
C GLU A 208 6.17 -7.61 9.65
N MET A 209 5.75 -8.83 9.36
CA MET A 209 6.56 -9.86 8.70
C MET A 209 5.91 -10.23 7.37
N ARG A 210 6.72 -10.43 6.32
CA ARG A 210 6.29 -10.72 4.95
C ARG A 210 6.99 -11.94 4.37
N PRO A 211 6.57 -13.16 4.70
CA PRO A 211 7.01 -14.33 3.98
C PRO A 211 6.49 -14.28 2.54
N ASN A 212 7.35 -14.57 1.57
CA ASN A 212 6.96 -14.65 0.18
C ASN A 212 7.79 -15.68 -0.59
N VAL A 213 7.19 -16.16 -1.67
CA VAL A 213 7.82 -17.06 -2.64
C VAL A 213 7.67 -16.50 -4.04
N LEU A 214 8.70 -16.63 -4.87
CA LEU A 214 8.66 -16.31 -6.28
C LEU A 214 9.27 -17.47 -7.08
N LEU A 215 8.47 -18.02 -7.98
CA LEU A 215 8.89 -19.02 -8.95
C LEU A 215 9.10 -18.34 -10.30
N ARG A 216 10.20 -18.68 -10.95
CA ARG A 216 10.50 -18.23 -12.32
C ARG A 216 10.76 -19.44 -13.19
N SER A 217 10.32 -19.38 -14.44
CA SER A 217 10.59 -20.43 -15.43
C SER A 217 10.93 -19.84 -16.78
N ILE A 218 11.97 -20.37 -17.40
CA ILE A 218 12.35 -20.12 -18.77
C ILE A 218 12.90 -21.40 -19.40
N ASN A 219 12.45 -21.80 -20.56
CA ASN A 219 12.96 -22.96 -21.30
C ASN A 219 13.14 -24.22 -20.42
N ASN A 220 12.13 -24.56 -19.62
CA ASN A 220 12.13 -25.71 -18.68
C ASN A 220 13.12 -25.60 -17.51
N VAL A 221 13.85 -24.47 -17.37
CA VAL A 221 14.62 -24.18 -16.16
C VAL A 221 13.72 -23.45 -15.18
N MET A 222 13.62 -23.98 -13.98
CA MET A 222 12.87 -23.34 -12.88
C MET A 222 13.82 -22.80 -11.82
N GLN A 223 13.53 -21.64 -11.28
CA GLN A 223 14.21 -21.02 -10.16
C GLN A 223 13.17 -20.59 -9.13
N ALA A 224 13.48 -20.83 -7.86
CA ALA A 224 12.64 -20.45 -6.73
C ALA A 224 13.38 -19.49 -5.80
N ASP A 225 12.71 -18.42 -5.40
CA ASP A 225 13.12 -17.54 -4.32
C ASP A 225 12.20 -17.76 -3.13
N LEU A 226 12.76 -18.03 -1.97
CA LEU A 226 12.06 -18.07 -0.69
C LEU A 226 12.56 -16.91 0.15
N ASN A 227 11.66 -16.04 0.60
CA ASN A 227 12.03 -14.82 1.31
C ASN A 227 11.19 -14.62 2.56
N VAL A 228 11.81 -14.02 3.56
CA VAL A 228 11.14 -13.44 4.72
C VAL A 228 11.68 -12.04 4.92
N ASP A 229 10.79 -11.06 4.84
CA ASP A 229 11.10 -9.66 5.12
C ASP A 229 10.39 -9.22 6.41
N ALA A 230 11.03 -8.40 7.22
CA ALA A 230 10.50 -7.80 8.42
C ALA A 230 10.54 -6.27 8.29
N ASN A 231 9.48 -5.62 8.74
CA ASN A 231 9.30 -4.18 8.71
C ASN A 231 9.07 -3.65 10.12
N TYR A 232 9.85 -2.68 10.55
CA TYR A 232 9.69 -1.99 11.83
C TYR A 232 9.19 -0.56 11.61
N LYS A 233 7.95 -0.28 12.05
CA LYS A 233 7.30 1.05 11.97
C LYS A 233 7.30 1.67 10.56
N SER A 234 7.28 0.86 9.51
CA SER A 234 7.44 1.32 8.12
C SER A 234 8.71 2.16 7.87
N PHE A 235 9.66 2.13 8.81
CA PHE A 235 10.88 2.91 8.78
C PHE A 235 12.10 2.06 8.43
N VAL A 236 12.30 0.91 9.11
CA VAL A 236 13.43 0.01 8.87
C VAL A 236 12.92 -1.31 8.33
N TYR A 237 13.63 -1.85 7.36
CA TYR A 237 13.34 -3.10 6.69
C TYR A 237 14.54 -4.02 6.74
N PHE A 238 14.32 -5.28 7.06
CA PHE A 238 15.30 -6.35 7.01
C PHE A 238 14.70 -7.52 6.27
N GLY A 239 15.51 -8.24 5.53
CA GLY A 239 15.07 -9.43 4.84
C GLY A 239 16.17 -10.44 4.65
N ALA A 240 15.78 -11.68 4.68
CA ALA A 240 16.62 -12.80 4.30
C ALA A 240 15.90 -13.66 3.26
N GLY A 241 16.64 -14.26 2.37
CA GLY A 241 16.08 -15.14 1.36
C GLY A 241 17.07 -16.17 0.88
N PHE A 242 16.52 -17.18 0.25
CA PHE A 242 17.28 -18.19 -0.48
C PHE A 242 16.79 -18.23 -1.92
N ARG A 243 17.72 -18.12 -2.86
CA ARG A 243 17.46 -18.28 -4.29
C ARG A 243 18.08 -19.58 -4.76
N SER A 244 17.26 -20.49 -5.25
CA SER A 244 17.74 -21.76 -5.78
C SER A 244 18.77 -21.52 -6.89
N GLN A 245 19.83 -22.36 -6.95
CA GLN A 245 20.93 -22.31 -7.92
C GLN A 245 21.83 -21.06 -7.82
N VAL A 246 21.58 -20.14 -6.88
CA VAL A 246 22.34 -18.89 -6.73
C VAL A 246 22.93 -18.80 -5.34
N GLY A 247 22.13 -18.60 -4.30
CA GLY A 247 22.65 -18.45 -2.96
C GLY A 247 21.70 -17.83 -1.95
N LEU A 248 22.30 -17.36 -0.86
CA LEU A 248 21.60 -16.64 0.20
C LEU A 248 21.57 -15.15 -0.11
N VAL A 249 20.47 -14.51 0.17
CA VAL A 249 20.29 -13.08 -0.03
C VAL A 249 19.96 -12.43 1.31
N ALA A 250 20.71 -11.40 1.69
CA ALA A 250 20.38 -10.51 2.81
C ALA A 250 19.96 -9.16 2.26
N ARG A 251 18.94 -8.56 2.88
CA ARG A 251 18.37 -7.26 2.47
C ARG A 251 18.22 -6.35 3.68
N ALA A 252 18.51 -5.07 3.50
CA ALA A 252 18.24 -4.04 4.48
C ALA A 252 17.75 -2.76 3.77
N GLY A 253 16.93 -1.97 4.45
CA GLY A 253 16.48 -0.71 3.90
C GLY A 253 15.89 0.21 4.96
N ILE A 254 15.80 1.48 4.61
CA ILE A 254 15.18 2.51 5.43
C ILE A 254 14.25 3.36 4.58
N THR A 255 13.15 3.81 5.18
CA THR A 255 12.24 4.79 4.57
C THR A 255 12.29 6.09 5.36
N VAL A 256 12.66 7.18 4.72
CA VAL A 256 12.76 8.51 5.34
C VAL A 256 11.54 9.34 4.97
N LYS A 257 10.89 9.93 5.99
CA LYS A 257 9.69 10.78 5.84
C LYS A 257 8.56 10.10 5.04
N GLU A 258 8.47 8.76 5.08
CA GLU A 258 7.50 7.96 4.32
C GLU A 258 7.55 8.18 2.79
N LYS A 259 8.57 8.87 2.31
CA LYS A 259 8.72 9.28 0.90
C LYS A 259 9.91 8.66 0.21
N PHE A 260 11.04 8.52 0.90
CA PHE A 260 12.29 8.09 0.30
C PHE A 260 12.72 6.75 0.90
N PHE A 261 12.73 5.72 0.11
CA PHE A 261 13.24 4.41 0.47
C PHE A 261 14.65 4.21 -0.10
N PHE A 262 15.56 3.76 0.75
CA PHE A 262 16.92 3.35 0.43
C PHE A 262 17.05 1.89 0.78
N GLY A 263 17.30 1.03 -0.20
CA GLY A 263 17.45 -0.41 -0.03
C GLY A 263 18.81 -0.88 -0.52
N TYR A 264 19.33 -1.90 0.17
CA TYR A 264 20.54 -2.62 -0.19
C TYR A 264 20.31 -4.10 -0.07
N ALA A 265 20.82 -4.88 -1.03
CA ALA A 265 20.84 -6.33 -0.96
C ALA A 265 22.24 -6.87 -1.28
N TYR A 266 22.60 -7.91 -0.57
CA TYR A 266 23.81 -8.70 -0.80
C TYR A 266 23.43 -10.16 -1.03
N GLU A 267 23.97 -10.75 -2.10
CA GLU A 267 23.85 -12.18 -2.38
C GLU A 267 25.20 -12.86 -2.15
N ALA A 268 25.19 -13.83 -1.27
CA ALA A 268 26.32 -14.74 -1.03
C ALA A 268 26.15 -15.98 -1.93
N PRO A 269 27.00 -16.19 -2.93
CA PRO A 269 26.88 -17.32 -3.84
C PRO A 269 27.20 -18.61 -3.13
N LEU A 270 26.42 -19.68 -3.34
CA LEU A 270 26.61 -21.00 -2.77
C LEU A 270 27.10 -22.04 -3.82
N ALA A 271 27.12 -21.68 -5.09
CA ALA A 271 27.53 -22.56 -6.18
C ALA A 271 29.03 -22.40 -6.52
N ASN A 272 29.51 -23.11 -7.52
CA ASN A 272 30.93 -23.09 -7.98
C ASN A 272 31.44 -21.67 -8.30
N ILE A 273 30.52 -20.72 -8.61
CA ILE A 273 30.86 -19.32 -8.86
C ILE A 273 31.42 -18.60 -7.61
N ALA A 274 31.18 -19.14 -6.41
CA ALA A 274 31.72 -18.60 -5.16
C ALA A 274 33.25 -18.53 -5.17
N SER A 275 33.93 -19.39 -5.92
CA SER A 275 35.39 -19.38 -6.06
C SER A 275 35.92 -18.21 -6.90
N TYR A 276 35.07 -17.58 -7.72
CA TYR A 276 35.44 -16.53 -8.69
C TYR A 276 34.80 -15.18 -8.40
N SER A 277 33.81 -15.13 -7.52
CA SER A 277 33.05 -13.92 -7.21
C SER A 277 32.99 -13.66 -5.71
N SER A 278 33.02 -12.39 -5.32
CA SER A 278 32.77 -11.96 -3.93
C SER A 278 31.29 -11.76 -3.62
N GLY A 279 30.39 -12.21 -4.50
CA GLY A 279 28.95 -12.04 -4.36
C GLY A 279 28.39 -10.96 -5.26
N SER A 280 27.11 -10.68 -5.08
CA SER A 280 26.37 -9.68 -5.86
C SER A 280 25.79 -8.61 -4.95
N HIS A 281 25.75 -7.37 -5.44
CA HIS A 281 25.28 -6.22 -4.69
C HIS A 281 24.18 -5.50 -5.46
N GLU A 282 23.11 -5.13 -4.80
CA GLU A 282 22.04 -4.29 -5.36
C GLU A 282 21.73 -3.14 -4.44
N VAL A 283 21.59 -1.94 -5.01
CA VAL A 283 21.14 -0.73 -4.33
C VAL A 283 19.84 -0.27 -5.00
N MET A 284 18.86 0.15 -4.20
CA MET A 284 17.60 0.71 -4.70
C MET A 284 17.29 2.03 -4.01
N LEU A 285 16.89 3.01 -4.80
CA LEU A 285 16.32 4.28 -4.37
C LEU A 285 14.89 4.33 -4.86
N LYS A 286 13.92 4.56 -3.96
CA LYS A 286 12.51 4.75 -4.36
C LYS A 286 11.96 6.01 -3.72
N MET A 287 11.28 6.81 -4.51
CA MET A 287 10.55 7.99 -4.08
C MET A 287 9.04 7.74 -4.25
N THR A 288 8.29 7.97 -3.20
CA THR A 288 6.83 7.84 -3.16
C THR A 288 6.21 9.23 -2.97
N ILE A 289 5.42 9.66 -3.95
CA ILE A 289 4.72 10.95 -3.95
C ILE A 289 3.23 10.65 -3.89
N CYS A 290 2.65 10.76 -2.70
CA CYS A 290 1.23 10.54 -2.50
C CYS A 290 0.45 11.81 -2.76
N ARG A 291 -0.64 11.69 -3.52
CA ARG A 291 -1.62 12.76 -3.60
C ARG A 291 -2.32 12.83 -2.25
N PRO A 292 -2.47 14.01 -1.65
CA PRO A 292 -3.37 14.14 -0.53
C PRO A 292 -4.70 13.53 -0.97
N GLU A 293 -5.25 12.64 -0.17
CA GLU A 293 -6.61 12.15 -0.42
C GLU A 293 -7.46 13.41 -0.53
N ARG A 294 -7.94 13.68 -1.74
CA ARG A 294 -9.07 14.60 -1.87
C ARG A 294 -10.17 13.89 -1.11
N THR A 295 -10.33 14.25 0.17
CA THR A 295 -11.60 14.01 0.84
C THR A 295 -12.61 14.47 -0.20
N LYS A 296 -13.34 13.52 -0.80
CA LYS A 296 -14.57 13.90 -1.48
C LYS A 296 -15.33 14.61 -0.37
N VAL A 297 -15.28 15.93 -0.38
CA VAL A 297 -16.33 16.70 0.24
C VAL A 297 -17.54 16.12 -0.47
N VAL A 298 -18.17 15.13 0.18
CA VAL A 298 -19.53 14.80 -0.14
C VAL A 298 -20.19 16.13 0.10
N LYS A 299 -20.43 16.89 -0.99
CA LYS A 299 -21.38 17.97 -0.98
C LYS A 299 -22.67 17.26 -0.60
N THR A 300 -22.81 17.12 0.72
CA THR A 300 -23.96 16.48 1.31
C THR A 300 -25.14 17.25 0.78
N LYS A 301 -26.25 16.57 0.63
CA LYS A 301 -27.59 17.09 0.36
C LYS A 301 -27.91 18.45 1.05
N MET A 302 -27.07 18.94 1.93
CA MET A 302 -27.15 20.21 2.61
C MET A 302 -27.16 21.41 1.64
N ASP A 303 -26.27 21.44 0.60
CA ASP A 303 -26.32 22.52 -0.39
C ASP A 303 -27.63 22.46 -1.22
N THR A 304 -28.17 21.25 -1.40
CA THR A 304 -29.47 21.05 -2.06
C THR A 304 -30.63 21.42 -1.12
N ILE A 305 -30.51 21.15 0.17
CA ILE A 305 -31.50 21.52 1.18
C ILE A 305 -31.50 23.04 1.38
N ILE A 306 -30.34 23.69 1.48
CA ILE A 306 -30.25 25.15 1.60
C ILE A 306 -30.82 25.84 0.35
N LYS A 307 -30.48 25.37 -0.85
CA LYS A 307 -31.08 25.91 -2.11
C LYS A 307 -32.57 25.62 -2.25
N THR A 308 -33.07 24.57 -1.63
CA THR A 308 -34.48 24.22 -1.61
C THR A 308 -35.22 25.05 -0.57
N ILE A 309 -34.59 25.36 0.58
CA ILE A 309 -35.15 26.24 1.62
C ILE A 309 -35.25 27.69 1.15
N GLU A 310 -34.28 28.20 0.38
CA GLU A 310 -34.37 29.52 -0.25
C GLU A 310 -35.46 29.65 -1.30
N ARG A 311 -36.09 28.54 -1.75
CA ARG A 311 -37.19 28.49 -2.73
C ARG A 311 -38.54 28.07 -2.13
N ILE A 312 -38.60 27.80 -0.83
CA ILE A 312 -39.84 27.41 -0.17
C ILE A 312 -40.59 28.66 0.28
N ASP A 313 -41.70 28.91 -0.40
CA ASP A 313 -42.67 29.89 0.01
C ASP A 313 -43.10 29.71 1.47
N THR A 314 -43.54 30.82 2.10
CA THR A 314 -44.03 30.97 3.49
C THR A 314 -44.99 29.88 3.98
N VAL A 315 -45.63 29.12 3.09
CA VAL A 315 -46.56 28.02 3.41
C VAL A 315 -45.86 26.80 4.02
N PHE A 316 -44.57 26.57 3.72
CA PHE A 316 -43.84 25.40 4.26
C PHE A 316 -43.32 25.62 5.69
N ILE A 317 -43.03 26.86 6.07
CA ILE A 317 -42.61 27.23 7.43
C ILE A 317 -43.77 26.99 8.40
N THR A 318 -45.00 27.24 7.99
CA THR A 318 -46.20 27.00 8.81
C THR A 318 -46.47 25.50 9.03
N GLN A 319 -46.06 24.63 8.12
CA GLN A 319 -46.19 23.17 8.30
C GLN A 319 -45.14 22.61 9.23
N THR A 320 -43.92 23.20 9.27
CA THR A 320 -42.84 22.77 10.18
C THR A 320 -43.13 23.17 11.62
N GLU A 321 -43.74 24.35 11.83
CA GLU A 321 -44.23 24.78 13.17
C GLU A 321 -45.33 23.86 13.70
N ARG A 322 -46.22 23.29 12.88
CA ARG A 322 -47.23 22.31 13.30
C ARG A 322 -46.63 20.96 13.72
N PHE A 323 -45.45 20.56 13.23
CA PHE A 323 -44.79 19.32 13.68
C PHE A 323 -44.10 19.48 15.03
N VAL A 324 -43.75 20.70 15.45
CA VAL A 324 -43.12 20.98 16.73
C VAL A 324 -44.19 21.11 17.82
N ASP A 325 -45.44 21.50 17.50
CA ASP A 325 -46.52 21.63 18.44
C ASP A 325 -47.11 20.32 18.99
N THR A 326 -46.62 19.16 18.49
CA THR A 326 -47.09 17.84 18.96
C THR A 326 -46.15 17.18 19.99
N ILE A 327 -45.07 17.87 20.41
CA ILE A 327 -44.29 17.40 21.55
C ILE A 327 -44.79 18.04 22.82
N TYR A 328 -45.56 17.28 23.57
CA TYR A 328 -46.02 17.62 24.92
C TYR A 328 -44.86 18.08 25.80
N VAL A 329 -44.84 19.35 26.17
CA VAL A 329 -44.03 19.90 27.23
C VAL A 329 -44.96 20.38 28.32
N ASP A 330 -45.33 19.48 29.22
CA ASP A 330 -45.88 19.86 30.54
C ASP A 330 -44.73 20.27 31.45
N LYS A 331 -44.37 21.52 31.46
CA LYS A 331 -43.95 22.38 32.58
C LYS A 331 -43.24 23.63 32.13
N PRO A 332 -43.54 24.79 32.68
CA PRO A 332 -42.79 26.01 32.39
C PRO A 332 -41.44 25.95 33.07
N LEU A 333 -40.35 25.99 32.27
CA LEU A 333 -39.00 26.21 32.76
C LEU A 333 -38.74 27.72 32.79
N GLU A 334 -38.32 28.23 33.94
CA GLU A 334 -37.85 29.60 34.11
C GLU A 334 -36.65 29.90 33.17
N PRO A 335 -36.52 31.13 32.64
CA PRO A 335 -35.52 31.45 31.68
C PRO A 335 -34.13 31.52 32.29
N SER A 336 -33.31 30.50 32.06
CA SER A 336 -31.87 30.55 32.24
C SER A 336 -31.27 31.30 31.05
N LYS A 337 -30.62 32.43 31.33
CA LYS A 337 -29.85 33.22 30.34
C LYS A 337 -28.75 32.34 29.73
N THR A 338 -28.91 31.97 28.50
CA THR A 338 -27.84 31.39 27.65
C THR A 338 -27.60 32.30 26.47
N PRO A 339 -26.33 32.46 26.01
CA PRO A 339 -26.04 33.28 24.86
C PRO A 339 -26.55 32.60 23.58
N ASP A 340 -26.99 33.40 22.62
CA ASP A 340 -27.52 33.02 21.32
C ASP A 340 -26.63 32.02 20.60
N ASN A 341 -27.15 30.80 20.37
CA ASN A 341 -26.47 29.74 19.63
C ASN A 341 -27.17 29.54 18.28
N ILE A 342 -26.48 29.92 17.25
CA ILE A 342 -26.86 29.64 15.87
C ILE A 342 -26.12 28.35 15.43
N GLY A 343 -26.86 27.23 15.35
CA GLY A 343 -26.42 25.99 14.74
C GLY A 343 -25.54 25.06 15.58
N ALA A 344 -26.14 24.05 16.21
CA ALA A 344 -25.41 23.00 16.91
C ALA A 344 -25.54 21.64 16.16
N VAL A 345 -24.42 21.01 15.83
CA VAL A 345 -24.39 19.62 15.33
C VAL A 345 -24.08 18.72 16.52
N SER A 346 -25.02 17.83 16.88
CA SER A 346 -24.83 16.85 17.94
C SER A 346 -24.45 15.47 17.37
N LYS A 347 -23.43 14.84 17.96
CA LYS A 347 -23.05 13.46 17.70
C LYS A 347 -22.85 12.71 19.02
N THR A 348 -23.02 11.40 19.01
CA THR A 348 -22.95 10.57 20.23
C THR A 348 -21.94 9.45 20.06
N ILE A 349 -20.99 9.34 20.98
CA ILE A 349 -19.97 8.29 21.04
C ILE A 349 -20.36 7.30 22.15
N LEU A 350 -20.58 6.03 21.77
CA LEU A 350 -21.02 4.98 22.70
C LEU A 350 -19.83 4.24 23.33
N PHE A 351 -20.04 3.81 24.59
CA PHE A 351 -19.05 3.07 25.40
C PHE A 351 -19.56 1.71 25.83
N GLU A 352 -18.66 0.80 26.11
CA GLU A 352 -18.99 -0.46 26.75
C GLU A 352 -19.25 -0.28 28.26
N PHE A 353 -19.86 -1.31 28.83
CA PHE A 353 -20.10 -1.36 30.29
C PHE A 353 -18.75 -1.29 31.01
N ASP A 354 -18.70 -0.43 31.99
CA ASP A 354 -17.53 -0.21 32.87
C ASP A 354 -16.21 0.13 32.16
N LYS A 355 -16.29 0.66 30.93
CA LYS A 355 -15.11 1.06 30.16
C LYS A 355 -15.17 2.54 29.76
N SER A 356 -13.98 3.16 29.75
CA SER A 356 -13.75 4.51 29.21
C SER A 356 -12.91 4.48 27.92
N LEU A 357 -12.60 3.30 27.35
CA LEU A 357 -11.91 3.15 26.09
C LEU A 357 -12.89 3.37 24.94
N VAL A 358 -12.53 4.21 23.98
CA VAL A 358 -13.32 4.46 22.78
C VAL A 358 -13.40 3.19 21.93
N LYS A 359 -14.59 2.84 21.48
CA LYS A 359 -14.80 1.68 20.60
C LYS A 359 -14.24 1.93 19.21
N LYS A 360 -13.73 0.87 18.58
CA LYS A 360 -13.19 0.93 17.23
C LYS A 360 -14.21 1.43 16.19
N GLU A 361 -15.48 1.09 16.39
CA GLU A 361 -16.60 1.52 15.53
C GLU A 361 -16.83 3.04 15.60
N SER A 362 -16.46 3.69 16.71
CA SER A 362 -16.62 5.14 16.91
C SER A 362 -15.46 5.97 16.33
N PHE A 363 -14.36 5.36 15.89
CA PHE A 363 -13.23 6.12 15.35
C PHE A 363 -13.59 6.88 14.06
N GLY A 364 -14.41 6.32 13.18
CA GLY A 364 -14.84 7.01 11.97
C GLY A 364 -15.69 8.27 12.26
N GLU A 365 -16.47 8.26 13.35
CA GLU A 365 -17.21 9.44 13.78
C GLU A 365 -16.28 10.49 14.40
N LEU A 366 -15.32 10.07 15.22
CA LEU A 366 -14.32 10.96 15.80
C LEU A 366 -13.42 11.61 14.74
N GLU A 367 -12.97 10.85 13.73
CA GLU A 367 -12.23 11.39 12.60
C GLU A 367 -13.06 12.43 11.82
N SER A 368 -14.36 12.20 11.65
CA SER A 368 -15.24 13.17 11.00
C SER A 368 -15.40 14.46 11.80
N ILE A 369 -15.33 14.38 13.13
CA ILE A 369 -15.34 15.56 14.02
C ILE A 369 -13.99 16.31 13.91
N VAL A 370 -12.87 15.61 13.91
CA VAL A 370 -11.53 16.21 13.71
C VAL A 370 -11.51 16.99 12.39
N ASN A 371 -11.89 16.35 11.27
CA ASN A 371 -11.92 16.97 9.97
C ASN A 371 -12.81 18.24 9.92
N LEU A 372 -13.96 18.20 10.60
CA LEU A 372 -14.85 19.34 10.66
C LEU A 372 -14.22 20.52 11.44
N LEU A 373 -13.56 20.23 12.55
CA LEU A 373 -12.90 21.24 13.39
C LEU A 373 -11.61 21.81 12.73
N GLU A 374 -10.89 21.00 11.95
CA GLU A 374 -9.73 21.45 11.15
C GLU A 374 -10.16 22.42 10.03
N MET A 375 -11.27 22.08 9.34
CA MET A 375 -11.81 22.94 8.30
C MET A 375 -12.40 24.25 8.83
N ASN A 376 -12.75 24.32 10.12
CA ASN A 376 -13.39 25.46 10.74
C ASN A 376 -12.66 25.86 12.04
N PRO A 377 -11.55 26.64 11.94
CA PRO A 377 -10.71 26.98 13.08
C PRO A 377 -11.44 27.75 14.22
N THR A 378 -12.53 28.42 13.91
CA THR A 378 -13.33 29.21 14.89
C THR A 378 -14.31 28.37 15.69
N TYR A 379 -14.63 27.14 15.23
CA TYR A 379 -15.60 26.28 15.91
C TYR A 379 -15.04 25.77 17.22
N LYS A 380 -15.91 25.67 18.22
CA LYS A 380 -15.62 25.07 19.54
C LYS A 380 -16.42 23.78 19.70
N LEU A 381 -16.03 22.99 20.69
CA LEU A 381 -16.63 21.69 20.97
C LEU A 381 -16.99 21.60 22.44
N SER A 382 -18.21 21.13 22.76
CA SER A 382 -18.59 20.69 24.11
C SER A 382 -18.73 19.17 24.13
N LEU A 383 -18.03 18.51 25.06
CA LEU A 383 -18.11 17.08 25.32
C LEU A 383 -18.85 16.86 26.62
N GLU A 384 -19.95 16.10 26.63
CA GLU A 384 -20.73 15.77 27.81
C GLU A 384 -20.75 14.24 28.03
N GLY A 385 -20.19 13.78 29.15
CA GLY A 385 -20.06 12.36 29.48
C GLY A 385 -21.16 11.85 30.39
N HIS A 386 -21.64 10.63 30.09
CA HIS A 386 -22.75 9.97 30.76
C HIS A 386 -22.45 8.51 31.06
N THR A 387 -23.11 7.96 32.08
CA THR A 387 -23.12 6.53 32.42
C THR A 387 -24.53 6.00 32.48
N ASP A 388 -24.67 4.68 32.56
CA ASP A 388 -25.88 4.06 33.06
C ASP A 388 -25.95 4.15 34.63
N ALA A 389 -27.05 3.73 35.23
CA ALA A 389 -27.29 3.79 36.68
C ALA A 389 -26.70 2.59 37.45
N VAL A 390 -25.77 1.84 36.87
CA VAL A 390 -25.11 0.72 37.54
C VAL A 390 -23.86 1.23 38.26
N GLY A 391 -23.83 1.10 39.58
CA GLY A 391 -22.73 1.55 40.44
C GLY A 391 -23.15 2.66 41.41
N THR A 392 -22.16 3.27 42.09
CA THR A 392 -22.42 4.44 42.93
C THR A 392 -22.35 5.72 42.14
N GLU A 393 -23.07 6.76 42.55
CA GLU A 393 -23.05 8.07 41.91
C GLU A 393 -21.61 8.62 41.78
N ALA A 394 -20.81 8.54 42.86
CA ALA A 394 -19.42 9.00 42.85
C ALA A 394 -18.55 8.24 41.82
N TYR A 395 -18.78 6.93 41.72
CA TYR A 395 -18.10 6.11 40.70
C TYR A 395 -18.51 6.51 39.29
N ASN A 396 -19.82 6.70 39.05
CA ASN A 396 -20.37 7.07 37.75
C ASN A 396 -19.93 8.47 37.32
N VAL A 397 -19.77 9.43 38.22
CA VAL A 397 -19.16 10.74 37.93
C VAL A 397 -17.70 10.56 37.48
N GLY A 398 -16.91 9.73 38.18
CA GLY A 398 -15.53 9.42 37.81
C GLY A 398 -15.43 8.74 36.43
N LEU A 399 -16.30 7.76 36.17
CA LEU A 399 -16.32 7.03 34.89
C LEU A 399 -16.73 7.93 33.71
N SER A 400 -17.75 8.80 33.90
CA SER A 400 -18.14 9.77 32.87
C SER A 400 -17.03 10.77 32.54
N LYS A 401 -16.27 11.24 33.57
CA LYS A 401 -15.09 12.08 33.41
C LYS A 401 -14.00 11.39 32.59
N ASN A 402 -13.72 10.11 32.86
CA ASN A 402 -12.72 9.34 32.14
C ASN A 402 -13.12 9.13 30.66
N ARG A 403 -14.41 8.92 30.38
CA ARG A 403 -14.93 8.84 28.98
C ARG A 403 -14.74 10.12 28.21
N VAL A 404 -15.09 11.25 28.80
CA VAL A 404 -14.90 12.56 28.16
C VAL A 404 -13.42 12.83 27.92
N ASN A 405 -12.56 12.50 28.88
CA ASN A 405 -11.10 12.66 28.70
C ASN A 405 -10.57 11.80 27.56
N ALA A 406 -11.04 10.55 27.40
CA ALA A 406 -10.62 9.68 26.31
C ALA A 406 -11.00 10.26 24.93
N VAL A 407 -12.18 10.87 24.79
CA VAL A 407 -12.58 11.56 23.56
C VAL A 407 -11.75 12.83 23.33
N ARG A 408 -11.57 13.65 24.39
CA ARG A 408 -10.73 14.85 24.33
C ARG A 408 -9.30 14.52 23.90
N ASP A 409 -8.69 13.53 24.52
CA ASP A 409 -7.30 13.15 24.27
C ASP A 409 -7.14 12.65 22.82
N PHE A 410 -8.13 11.92 22.28
CA PHE A 410 -8.16 11.55 20.89
C PHE A 410 -8.16 12.80 19.97
N LEU A 411 -9.00 13.78 20.24
CA LEU A 411 -9.10 15.02 19.46
C LEU A 411 -7.81 15.83 19.52
N VAL A 412 -7.21 15.97 20.71
CA VAL A 412 -5.95 16.69 20.91
C VAL A 412 -4.79 15.99 20.20
N MET A 413 -4.72 14.65 20.26
CA MET A 413 -3.71 13.87 19.55
C MET A 413 -3.83 14.02 18.02
N ASN A 414 -5.03 14.34 17.52
CA ASN A 414 -5.29 14.62 16.10
C ASN A 414 -5.27 16.12 15.75
N GLY A 415 -4.62 16.95 16.59
CA GLY A 415 -4.30 18.34 16.25
C GLY A 415 -5.33 19.39 16.68
N ILE A 416 -6.42 19.01 17.35
CA ILE A 416 -7.40 20.00 17.84
C ILE A 416 -6.88 20.65 19.12
N ALA A 417 -6.80 21.98 19.11
CA ALA A 417 -6.32 22.76 20.26
C ALA A 417 -7.23 22.55 21.48
N ALA A 418 -6.63 22.28 22.65
CA ALA A 418 -7.38 21.94 23.88
C ALA A 418 -8.33 23.08 24.34
N GLU A 419 -7.98 24.34 24.04
CA GLU A 419 -8.77 25.53 24.36
C GLU A 419 -10.10 25.62 23.57
N ARG A 420 -10.23 24.82 22.52
CA ARG A 420 -11.45 24.70 21.72
C ARG A 420 -12.42 23.66 22.28
N ILE A 421 -12.00 22.86 23.29
CA ILE A 421 -12.75 21.72 23.81
C ILE A 421 -13.23 22.02 25.23
N ILE A 422 -14.53 22.12 25.40
CA ILE A 422 -15.19 22.29 26.70
C ILE A 422 -15.64 20.91 27.18
N ILE A 423 -15.31 20.52 28.41
CA ILE A 423 -15.67 19.21 28.96
C ILE A 423 -16.68 19.33 30.11
N LYS A 424 -17.70 18.49 30.11
CA LYS A 424 -18.69 18.32 31.19
C LYS A 424 -18.89 16.83 31.44
N HIS A 425 -19.19 16.47 32.67
CA HIS A 425 -19.46 15.08 33.06
C HIS A 425 -20.61 15.04 34.05
N HIS A 426 -21.55 14.15 33.78
CA HIS A 426 -22.87 14.12 34.50
C HIS A 426 -23.12 12.81 35.24
N GLY A 427 -22.20 11.82 35.13
CA GLY A 427 -22.46 10.50 35.70
C GLY A 427 -23.75 9.90 35.13
N GLU A 428 -24.60 9.39 35.99
CA GLU A 428 -25.93 8.85 35.64
C GLU A 428 -27.04 9.90 35.66
N GLY A 429 -26.75 11.16 36.04
CA GLY A 429 -27.76 12.19 36.32
C GLY A 429 -28.54 12.72 35.12
N LYS A 430 -28.11 12.40 33.87
CA LYS A 430 -28.79 12.82 32.61
C LYS A 430 -28.98 11.63 31.65
N PRO A 431 -29.87 10.69 31.95
CA PRO A 431 -30.13 9.56 31.07
C PRO A 431 -30.93 10.00 29.83
N VAL A 432 -30.66 9.39 28.65
CA VAL A 432 -31.46 9.56 27.44
C VAL A 432 -32.44 8.41 27.21
N ALA A 433 -32.27 7.32 27.95
CA ALA A 433 -33.15 6.16 27.88
C ALA A 433 -33.33 5.57 29.30
N THR A 434 -34.34 4.70 29.49
CA THR A 434 -34.54 4.03 30.76
C THR A 434 -33.34 3.15 31.13
N ASN A 435 -32.99 3.12 32.42
CA ASN A 435 -31.96 2.24 32.95
C ASN A 435 -32.47 0.81 33.30
N ASP A 436 -33.75 0.55 33.11
CA ASP A 436 -34.40 -0.72 33.53
C ASP A 436 -34.00 -1.87 32.58
N ASN A 437 -33.79 -1.60 31.30
CA ASN A 437 -33.42 -2.61 30.34
C ASN A 437 -31.96 -2.43 29.79
N ALA A 438 -31.43 -3.48 29.15
CA ALA A 438 -30.06 -3.51 28.70
C ALA A 438 -29.78 -2.49 27.55
N ASP A 439 -30.74 -2.27 26.68
CA ASP A 439 -30.62 -1.37 25.52
C ASP A 439 -30.63 0.10 25.97
N GLY A 440 -31.48 0.44 26.92
CA GLY A 440 -31.51 1.77 27.50
C GLY A 440 -30.20 2.08 28.24
N ARG A 441 -29.70 1.15 29.09
CA ARG A 441 -28.39 1.30 29.72
C ARG A 441 -27.26 1.46 28.68
N LYS A 442 -27.31 0.72 27.55
CA LYS A 442 -26.34 0.85 26.46
C LYS A 442 -26.37 2.25 25.86
N SER A 443 -27.53 2.83 25.67
CA SER A 443 -27.72 4.19 25.17
C SER A 443 -27.22 5.26 26.13
N ASN A 444 -27.35 5.01 27.45
CA ASN A 444 -26.89 5.93 28.50
C ASN A 444 -25.37 5.97 28.64
N ARG A 445 -24.63 4.91 28.24
CA ARG A 445 -23.16 4.85 28.25
C ARG A 445 -22.58 5.58 27.03
N ARG A 446 -22.55 6.92 27.12
CA ARG A 446 -22.20 7.76 25.96
C ARG A 446 -21.39 9.00 26.35
N VAL A 447 -20.80 9.60 25.34
CA VAL A 447 -20.33 10.99 25.33
C VAL A 447 -21.05 11.72 24.20
N ASP A 448 -21.79 12.75 24.53
CA ASP A 448 -22.42 13.63 23.57
C ASP A 448 -21.40 14.70 23.14
N VAL A 449 -21.32 14.91 21.85
CA VAL A 449 -20.40 15.84 21.20
C VAL A 449 -21.22 16.94 20.55
N LEU A 450 -21.14 18.14 21.08
CA LEU A 450 -21.84 19.32 20.59
C LEU A 450 -20.85 20.27 19.95
N ILE A 451 -20.97 20.52 18.65
CA ILE A 451 -20.15 21.48 17.92
C ILE A 451 -20.82 22.84 18.01
N ILE A 452 -20.11 23.82 18.55
CA ILE A 452 -20.55 25.18 18.73
C ILE A 452 -20.00 26.00 17.56
N VAL A 453 -20.91 26.47 16.71
CA VAL A 453 -20.62 27.38 15.60
C VAL A 453 -20.72 28.81 16.13
N PRO A 454 -19.69 29.67 15.96
CA PRO A 454 -19.70 31.04 16.41
C PRO A 454 -20.67 31.93 15.63
#